data_3564db6832f09d5a0841d81619a72302
#
_entry.id   3564db6832f09d5a0841d81619a72302
#
_cell.length_a   1.000
_cell.length_b   1.000
_cell.length_c   1.000
_cell.angle_alpha   90.00
_cell.angle_beta   90.00
_cell.angle_gamma   90.00
#
_symmetry.space_group_name_H-M   'P 1'
#
loop_
_entity.id
_entity.type
_entity.pdbx_description
1 polymer ?
#
loop_
_entity_poly.entity_id
_entity_poly.type
_entity_poly.pdbx_seq_one_letter_code
_entity_poly.pdbx_strand_id
1 'polypeptide(L)'
;MGFLTGKTVIVTGGGRAVLSDGRCGSIGYGIATAYAKEGANIVITGRNVKKLEDAKEELERLYGVKVQPVQADISAGADNEAVAASVVQQTIDAFGRIDVLINNAQASASGVTLADHTVEQFDLAMYSGLYAVFHYMKACYPYLKETKGSVINFASGAGLFGNFGQSAYAAAKEGIRGMSRVAATEWGPDGINVNVICPIAWTAQLEQFEKAYPEAFKQNVKMPPMGHYGDPELEIGRVCVQLASPDFKYLSGETLTLEGGLGLRPYVQQQP
;
A
#
# COMPACT_ATOMS: atom_id res chain seq x y z
N MET A 1 -0.97 -14.69 21.34
CA MET A 1 -1.94 -13.88 20.58
C MET A 1 -1.23 -12.59 20.23
N GLY A 2 -1.29 -12.18 18.96
CA GLY A 2 -0.71 -10.92 18.50
C GLY A 2 -1.49 -9.72 19.06
N PHE A 3 -0.86 -8.54 19.07
CA PHE A 3 -1.47 -7.32 19.62
C PHE A 3 -2.61 -6.74 18.74
N LEU A 4 -2.82 -7.29 17.55
CA LEU A 4 -3.92 -6.92 16.66
C LEU A 4 -5.11 -7.90 16.73
N THR A 5 -5.09 -8.87 17.64
CA THR A 5 -6.21 -9.80 17.80
C THR A 5 -7.53 -9.05 18.06
N GLY A 6 -8.55 -9.35 17.24
CA GLY A 6 -9.86 -8.68 17.28
C GLY A 6 -9.92 -7.30 16.64
N LYS A 7 -8.82 -6.81 16.06
CA LYS A 7 -8.79 -5.60 15.24
C LYS A 7 -9.01 -5.94 13.78
N THR A 8 -9.49 -4.97 13.01
CA THR A 8 -9.81 -5.14 11.58
C THR A 8 -8.98 -4.17 10.74
N VAL A 9 -8.30 -4.73 9.73
CA VAL A 9 -7.52 -3.96 8.74
C VAL A 9 -8.12 -4.10 7.34
N ILE A 10 -8.19 -2.99 6.62
CA ILE A 10 -8.47 -2.97 5.16
C ILE A 10 -7.13 -2.79 4.44
N VAL A 11 -6.80 -3.70 3.52
CA VAL A 11 -5.62 -3.63 2.66
C VAL A 11 -6.04 -3.57 1.21
N THR A 12 -5.88 -2.42 0.56
CA THR A 12 -6.16 -2.32 -0.87
C THR A 12 -5.03 -2.95 -1.68
N GLY A 13 -5.39 -3.80 -2.67
CA GLY A 13 -4.42 -4.55 -3.48
C GLY A 13 -3.81 -5.75 -2.74
N GLY A 14 -4.55 -6.39 -1.83
CA GLY A 14 -4.08 -7.51 -0.98
C GLY A 14 -4.21 -8.91 -1.60
N GLY A 15 -4.54 -9.04 -2.89
CA GLY A 15 -4.66 -10.35 -3.55
C GLY A 15 -3.34 -11.13 -3.57
N ARG A 16 -3.45 -12.47 -3.51
CA ARG A 16 -2.30 -13.39 -3.45
C ARG A 16 -1.34 -13.19 -4.64
N ALA A 17 -0.10 -12.96 -4.31
CA ALA A 17 1.03 -12.98 -5.24
C ALA A 17 2.24 -13.59 -4.52
N VAL A 18 2.94 -14.49 -5.18
CA VAL A 18 4.11 -15.18 -4.63
C VAL A 18 5.28 -15.11 -5.59
N LEU A 19 6.47 -15.10 -5.03
CA LEU A 19 7.74 -15.26 -5.75
C LEU A 19 7.97 -16.71 -6.14
N SER A 20 8.96 -16.97 -6.97
CA SER A 20 9.34 -18.34 -7.38
C SER A 20 9.82 -19.19 -6.20
N ASP A 21 10.28 -18.59 -5.12
CA ASP A 21 10.71 -19.27 -3.89
C ASP A 21 9.58 -19.42 -2.84
N GLY A 22 8.35 -18.99 -3.16
CA GLY A 22 7.17 -19.14 -2.32
C GLY A 22 6.94 -17.98 -1.34
N ARG A 23 7.85 -16.98 -1.22
CA ARG A 23 7.64 -15.78 -0.41
C ARG A 23 6.55 -14.88 -1.00
N CYS A 24 6.07 -13.94 -0.19
CA CYS A 24 5.13 -12.91 -0.66
C CYS A 24 5.70 -12.14 -1.85
N GLY A 25 4.97 -12.10 -2.95
CA GLY A 25 5.39 -11.48 -4.21
C GLY A 25 4.72 -10.13 -4.51
N SER A 26 3.96 -9.56 -3.57
CA SER A 26 3.45 -8.19 -3.67
C SER A 26 3.38 -7.54 -2.30
N ILE A 27 3.52 -6.21 -2.27
CA ILE A 27 3.49 -5.44 -1.03
C ILE A 27 2.15 -5.64 -0.30
N GLY A 28 1.02 -5.53 -1.00
CA GLY A 28 -0.30 -5.67 -0.37
C GLY A 28 -0.54 -7.06 0.23
N TYR A 29 -0.12 -8.12 -0.44
CA TYR A 29 -0.21 -9.48 0.10
C TYR A 29 0.75 -9.70 1.27
N GLY A 30 1.98 -9.14 1.20
CA GLY A 30 2.92 -9.17 2.31
C GLY A 30 2.39 -8.45 3.56
N ILE A 31 1.73 -7.29 3.39
CA ILE A 31 1.07 -6.59 4.48
C ILE A 31 -0.06 -7.45 5.07
N ALA A 32 -0.96 -7.98 4.25
CA ALA A 32 -2.04 -8.83 4.70
C ALA A 32 -1.51 -10.03 5.51
N THR A 33 -0.42 -10.66 5.04
CA THR A 33 0.26 -11.76 5.74
C THR A 33 0.84 -11.32 7.09
N ALA A 34 1.50 -10.16 7.15
CA ALA A 34 2.06 -9.63 8.39
C ALA A 34 0.97 -9.33 9.43
N TYR A 35 -0.17 -8.77 9.00
CA TYR A 35 -1.32 -8.52 9.88
C TYR A 35 -2.01 -9.82 10.33
N ALA A 36 -2.08 -10.83 9.45
CA ALA A 36 -2.60 -12.15 9.79
C ALA A 36 -1.78 -12.81 10.92
N LYS A 37 -0.46 -12.71 10.86
CA LYS A 37 0.45 -13.21 11.91
C LYS A 37 0.22 -12.56 13.28
N GLU A 38 -0.28 -11.32 13.30
CA GLU A 38 -0.64 -10.61 14.53
C GLU A 38 -2.11 -10.84 14.97
N GLY A 39 -2.86 -11.68 14.25
CA GLY A 39 -4.21 -12.10 14.63
C GLY A 39 -5.31 -11.11 14.24
N ALA A 40 -5.06 -10.20 13.30
CA ALA A 40 -6.07 -9.26 12.82
C ALA A 40 -7.13 -9.96 11.95
N ASN A 41 -8.37 -9.45 11.94
CA ASN A 41 -9.31 -9.67 10.86
C ASN A 41 -8.88 -8.84 9.65
N ILE A 42 -8.96 -9.39 8.45
CA ILE A 42 -8.39 -8.77 7.26
C ILE A 42 -9.44 -8.60 6.17
N VAL A 43 -9.57 -7.40 5.64
CA VAL A 43 -10.27 -7.15 4.39
C VAL A 43 -9.23 -6.90 3.31
N ILE A 44 -9.25 -7.69 2.24
CA ILE A 44 -8.37 -7.51 1.08
C ILE A 44 -9.19 -7.12 -0.13
N THR A 45 -8.72 -6.12 -0.87
CA THR A 45 -9.41 -5.71 -2.10
C THR A 45 -8.53 -5.87 -3.34
N GLY A 46 -9.17 -6.00 -4.50
CA GLY A 46 -8.50 -6.10 -5.79
C GLY A 46 -9.48 -6.47 -6.91
N ARG A 47 -9.00 -6.42 -8.15
CA ARG A 47 -9.81 -6.73 -9.34
C ARG A 47 -9.95 -8.23 -9.62
N ASN A 48 -8.95 -9.00 -9.26
CA ASN A 48 -8.89 -10.44 -9.56
C ASN A 48 -9.45 -11.26 -8.41
N VAL A 49 -10.68 -11.74 -8.56
CA VAL A 49 -11.41 -12.53 -7.56
C VAL A 49 -10.62 -13.78 -7.15
N LYS A 50 -10.05 -14.51 -8.13
CA LYS A 50 -9.28 -15.73 -7.81
C LYS A 50 -8.09 -15.42 -6.88
N LYS A 51 -7.33 -14.36 -7.14
CA LYS A 51 -6.21 -13.97 -6.26
C LYS A 51 -6.66 -13.57 -4.86
N LEU A 52 -7.87 -13.01 -4.72
CA LEU A 52 -8.46 -12.66 -3.44
C LEU A 52 -8.89 -13.91 -2.67
N GLU A 53 -9.54 -14.86 -3.32
CA GLU A 53 -9.96 -16.12 -2.71
C GLU A 53 -8.75 -16.99 -2.33
N ASP A 54 -7.74 -17.08 -3.20
CA ASP A 54 -6.48 -17.80 -2.90
C ASP A 54 -5.77 -17.16 -1.68
N ALA A 55 -5.79 -15.83 -1.53
CA ALA A 55 -5.24 -15.14 -0.37
C ALA A 55 -6.03 -15.45 0.90
N LYS A 56 -7.37 -15.41 0.82
CA LYS A 56 -8.24 -15.77 1.94
C LYS A 56 -7.94 -17.18 2.43
N GLU A 57 -8.04 -18.16 1.54
CA GLU A 57 -7.82 -19.57 1.87
C GLU A 57 -6.46 -19.79 2.56
N GLU A 58 -5.40 -19.19 2.02
CA GLU A 58 -4.06 -19.35 2.56
C GLU A 58 -3.90 -18.68 3.92
N LEU A 59 -4.36 -17.44 4.09
CA LEU A 59 -4.21 -16.69 5.35
C LEU A 59 -5.06 -17.31 6.47
N GLU A 60 -6.31 -17.70 6.18
CA GLU A 60 -7.19 -18.38 7.15
C GLU A 60 -6.60 -19.73 7.58
N ARG A 61 -6.10 -20.53 6.63
CA ARG A 61 -5.50 -21.84 6.90
C ARG A 61 -4.21 -21.74 7.73
N LEU A 62 -3.33 -20.76 7.42
CA LEU A 62 -2.03 -20.66 8.07
C LEU A 62 -2.08 -19.98 9.43
N TYR A 63 -2.97 -19.01 9.63
CA TYR A 63 -2.95 -18.12 10.79
C TYR A 63 -4.23 -18.17 11.64
N GLY A 64 -5.28 -18.85 11.19
CA GLY A 64 -6.54 -18.97 11.92
C GLY A 64 -7.31 -17.65 12.06
N VAL A 65 -7.00 -16.67 11.22
CA VAL A 65 -7.69 -15.36 11.18
C VAL A 65 -8.92 -15.42 10.28
N LYS A 66 -9.74 -14.35 10.29
CA LYS A 66 -10.85 -14.19 9.35
C LYS A 66 -10.47 -13.24 8.23
N VAL A 67 -10.71 -13.63 6.98
CA VAL A 67 -10.40 -12.81 5.80
C VAL A 67 -11.65 -12.59 4.98
N GLN A 68 -11.99 -11.32 4.72
CA GLN A 68 -13.07 -10.91 3.81
C GLN A 68 -12.46 -10.39 2.50
N PRO A 69 -12.55 -11.15 1.40
CA PRO A 69 -12.19 -10.67 0.07
C PRO A 69 -13.31 -9.79 -0.48
N VAL A 70 -12.95 -8.65 -1.06
CA VAL A 70 -13.89 -7.74 -1.72
C VAL A 70 -13.35 -7.38 -3.10
N GLN A 71 -14.10 -7.74 -4.15
CA GLN A 71 -13.74 -7.29 -5.49
C GLN A 71 -13.98 -5.77 -5.61
N ALA A 72 -12.94 -5.02 -5.92
CA ALA A 72 -12.98 -3.57 -6.06
C ALA A 72 -11.98 -3.10 -7.12
N ASP A 73 -12.44 -2.25 -8.01
CA ASP A 73 -11.58 -1.57 -8.98
C ASP A 73 -11.35 -0.11 -8.55
N ILE A 74 -10.14 0.19 -8.13
CA ILE A 74 -9.74 1.53 -7.72
C ILE A 74 -9.56 2.50 -8.90
N SER A 75 -9.59 2.02 -10.13
CA SER A 75 -9.54 2.84 -11.36
C SER A 75 -10.93 3.16 -11.93
N ALA A 76 -11.98 2.97 -11.13
CA ALA A 76 -13.37 3.15 -11.55
C ALA A 76 -13.77 4.61 -11.89
N GLY A 77 -12.84 5.55 -11.82
CA GLY A 77 -13.11 6.95 -12.18
C GLY A 77 -14.11 7.61 -11.23
N ALA A 78 -15.21 8.12 -11.77
CA ALA A 78 -16.26 8.78 -10.98
C ALA A 78 -16.95 7.83 -9.99
N ASP A 79 -16.90 6.51 -10.20
CA ASP A 79 -17.51 5.51 -9.33
C ASP A 79 -16.65 5.14 -8.11
N ASN A 80 -15.43 5.70 -7.98
CA ASN A 80 -14.54 5.40 -6.86
C ASN A 80 -15.17 5.66 -5.48
N GLU A 81 -16.04 6.65 -5.35
CA GLU A 81 -16.77 6.90 -4.09
C GLU A 81 -17.67 5.72 -3.73
N ALA A 82 -18.46 5.22 -4.68
CA ALA A 82 -19.34 4.08 -4.48
C ALA A 82 -18.55 2.79 -4.21
N VAL A 83 -17.41 2.60 -4.90
CA VAL A 83 -16.52 1.45 -4.68
C VAL A 83 -15.96 1.48 -3.25
N ALA A 84 -15.43 2.60 -2.78
CA ALA A 84 -14.92 2.74 -1.42
C ALA A 84 -16.02 2.53 -0.36
N ALA A 85 -17.19 3.13 -0.56
CA ALA A 85 -18.34 2.96 0.33
C ALA A 85 -18.78 1.49 0.43
N SER A 86 -18.82 0.77 -0.70
CA SER A 86 -19.16 -0.66 -0.73
C SER A 86 -18.16 -1.52 0.04
N VAL A 87 -16.84 -1.27 -0.10
CA VAL A 87 -15.83 -2.00 0.64
C VAL A 87 -15.95 -1.75 2.14
N VAL A 88 -16.16 -0.50 2.54
CA VAL A 88 -16.36 -0.13 3.94
C VAL A 88 -17.60 -0.80 4.52
N GLN A 89 -18.73 -0.77 3.80
CA GLN A 89 -19.96 -1.42 4.26
C GLN A 89 -19.77 -2.92 4.44
N GLN A 90 -19.17 -3.62 3.48
CA GLN A 90 -18.88 -5.05 3.60
C GLN A 90 -17.90 -5.35 4.76
N THR A 91 -16.99 -4.44 5.06
CA THR A 91 -16.09 -4.57 6.23
C THR A 91 -16.88 -4.49 7.53
N ILE A 92 -17.80 -3.55 7.63
CA ILE A 92 -18.64 -3.37 8.83
C ILE A 92 -19.62 -4.53 8.99
N ASP A 93 -20.21 -5.01 7.91
CA ASP A 93 -21.11 -6.18 7.94
C ASP A 93 -20.37 -7.44 8.43
N ALA A 94 -19.10 -7.61 8.03
CA ALA A 94 -18.30 -8.78 8.40
C ALA A 94 -17.71 -8.70 9.82
N PHE A 95 -17.24 -7.52 10.25
CA PHE A 95 -16.41 -7.37 11.44
C PHE A 95 -16.87 -6.29 12.43
N GLY A 96 -17.81 -5.42 12.07
CA GLY A 96 -18.38 -4.38 12.92
C GLY A 96 -17.44 -3.21 13.24
N ARG A 97 -16.19 -3.20 12.72
CA ARG A 97 -15.18 -2.18 13.05
C ARG A 97 -14.10 -2.04 11.98
N ILE A 98 -13.43 -0.89 11.97
CA ILE A 98 -12.21 -0.64 11.19
C ILE A 98 -11.20 0.00 12.12
N ASP A 99 -10.04 -0.65 12.28
CA ASP A 99 -8.93 -0.14 13.11
C ASP A 99 -7.78 0.40 12.26
N VAL A 100 -7.59 -0.16 11.06
CA VAL A 100 -6.48 0.22 10.19
C VAL A 100 -6.94 0.28 8.74
N LEU A 101 -6.54 1.34 8.05
CA LEU A 101 -6.69 1.48 6.59
C LEU A 101 -5.31 1.53 5.95
N ILE A 102 -5.05 0.60 5.02
CA ILE A 102 -3.84 0.55 4.21
C ILE A 102 -4.19 0.84 2.75
N ASN A 103 -3.87 2.04 2.29
CA ASN A 103 -4.04 2.45 0.90
C ASN A 103 -2.77 2.13 0.10
N ASN A 104 -2.65 0.90 -0.39
CA ASN A 104 -1.49 0.40 -1.11
C ASN A 104 -1.70 0.33 -2.64
N ALA A 105 -2.92 0.01 -3.09
CA ALA A 105 -3.19 -0.21 -4.50
C ALA A 105 -3.11 1.06 -5.35
N GLN A 106 -2.52 0.94 -6.55
CA GLN A 106 -2.55 1.96 -7.60
C GLN A 106 -2.27 1.32 -8.97
N ALA A 107 -2.79 1.92 -10.03
CA ALA A 107 -2.45 1.65 -11.42
C ALA A 107 -1.83 2.91 -12.05
N SER A 108 -0.92 2.73 -13.01
CA SER A 108 -0.32 3.84 -13.75
C SER A 108 0.25 3.37 -15.09
N ALA A 109 0.40 4.28 -16.03
CA ALA A 109 1.22 4.11 -17.22
C ALA A 109 2.64 4.61 -16.89
N SER A 110 3.61 3.69 -16.87
CA SER A 110 5.02 4.00 -16.60
C SER A 110 5.84 4.00 -17.89
N GLY A 111 6.94 4.77 -17.91
CA GLY A 111 7.85 4.85 -19.06
C GLY A 111 7.42 5.84 -20.14
N VAL A 112 6.37 6.64 -19.88
CA VAL A 112 5.87 7.68 -20.81
C VAL A 112 6.40 9.04 -20.35
N THR A 113 6.98 9.82 -21.26
CA THR A 113 7.48 11.19 -20.94
C THR A 113 6.31 12.13 -20.64
N LEU A 114 6.57 13.23 -19.94
CA LEU A 114 5.51 14.21 -19.64
C LEU A 114 4.85 14.76 -20.91
N ALA A 115 5.66 14.98 -21.96
CA ALA A 115 5.17 15.53 -23.23
C ALA A 115 4.28 14.54 -24.00
N ASP A 116 4.51 13.25 -23.84
CA ASP A 116 3.79 12.18 -24.56
C ASP A 116 2.65 11.57 -23.73
N HIS A 117 2.48 12.01 -22.47
CA HIS A 117 1.41 11.50 -21.59
C HIS A 117 0.04 11.91 -22.13
N THR A 118 -0.84 10.94 -22.34
CA THR A 118 -2.23 11.24 -22.66
C THR A 118 -3.02 11.59 -21.39
N VAL A 119 -4.16 12.28 -21.56
CA VAL A 119 -5.07 12.62 -20.46
C VAL A 119 -5.57 11.34 -19.77
N GLU A 120 -5.90 10.32 -20.56
CA GLU A 120 -6.40 9.04 -20.04
C GLU A 120 -5.36 8.31 -19.17
N GLN A 121 -4.08 8.37 -19.57
CA GLN A 121 -2.98 7.81 -18.76
C GLN A 121 -2.75 8.61 -17.49
N PHE A 122 -2.89 9.94 -17.55
CA PHE A 122 -2.80 10.82 -16.39
C PHE A 122 -3.97 10.55 -15.43
N ASP A 123 -5.19 10.50 -15.95
CA ASP A 123 -6.41 10.23 -15.19
C ASP A 123 -6.38 8.86 -14.54
N LEU A 124 -5.86 7.83 -15.22
CA LEU A 124 -5.68 6.50 -14.63
C LEU A 124 -4.88 6.57 -13.32
N ALA A 125 -3.76 7.29 -13.32
CA ALA A 125 -2.92 7.44 -12.13
C ALA A 125 -3.61 8.26 -11.04
N MET A 126 -4.30 9.33 -11.41
CA MET A 126 -5.02 10.20 -10.48
C MET A 126 -6.21 9.48 -9.85
N TYR A 127 -7.06 8.83 -10.64
CA TYR A 127 -8.23 8.12 -10.13
C TYR A 127 -7.85 6.90 -9.28
N SER A 128 -6.93 6.07 -9.76
CA SER A 128 -6.53 4.87 -9.01
C SER A 128 -5.63 5.17 -7.81
N GLY A 129 -4.92 6.30 -7.82
CA GLY A 129 -4.06 6.75 -6.74
C GLY A 129 -4.77 7.75 -5.82
N LEU A 130 -4.72 9.03 -6.18
CA LEU A 130 -5.15 10.12 -5.29
C LEU A 130 -6.63 10.06 -4.93
N TYR A 131 -7.51 9.94 -5.92
CA TYR A 131 -8.96 9.92 -5.68
C TYR A 131 -9.39 8.66 -4.93
N ALA A 132 -8.87 7.50 -5.28
CA ALA A 132 -9.18 6.27 -4.54
C ALA A 132 -8.79 6.39 -3.07
N VAL A 133 -7.58 6.87 -2.76
CA VAL A 133 -7.13 7.09 -1.39
C VAL A 133 -8.03 8.09 -0.66
N PHE A 134 -8.40 9.19 -1.31
CA PHE A 134 -9.33 10.18 -0.74
C PHE A 134 -10.68 9.54 -0.36
N HIS A 135 -11.29 8.77 -1.26
CA HIS A 135 -12.59 8.15 -1.01
C HIS A 135 -12.53 7.08 0.10
N TYR A 136 -11.50 6.23 0.11
CA TYR A 136 -11.31 5.26 1.20
C TYR A 136 -11.09 5.94 2.55
N MET A 137 -10.25 6.98 2.62
CA MET A 137 -10.03 7.75 3.85
C MET A 137 -11.33 8.36 4.36
N LYS A 138 -12.09 9.04 3.48
CA LYS A 138 -13.38 9.66 3.80
C LYS A 138 -14.39 8.63 4.30
N ALA A 139 -14.54 7.49 3.62
CA ALA A 139 -15.49 6.45 3.97
C ALA A 139 -15.13 5.72 5.28
N CYS A 140 -13.84 5.53 5.56
CA CYS A 140 -13.38 4.87 6.78
C CYS A 140 -13.37 5.80 8.00
N TYR A 141 -13.34 7.13 7.82
CA TYR A 141 -13.16 8.09 8.90
C TYR A 141 -14.08 7.90 10.10
N PRO A 142 -15.42 7.71 9.97
CA PRO A 142 -16.31 7.54 11.12
C PRO A 142 -15.88 6.37 12.03
N TYR A 143 -15.51 5.25 11.41
CA TYR A 143 -15.13 4.02 12.11
C TYR A 143 -13.72 4.10 12.70
N LEU A 144 -12.79 4.75 11.98
CA LEU A 144 -11.44 5.04 12.49
C LEU A 144 -11.48 5.97 13.70
N LYS A 145 -12.41 6.93 13.74
CA LYS A 145 -12.63 7.80 14.89
C LYS A 145 -13.08 7.01 16.12
N GLU A 146 -14.02 6.09 15.97
CA GLU A 146 -14.50 5.23 17.07
C GLU A 146 -13.38 4.34 17.64
N THR A 147 -12.52 3.80 16.78
CA THR A 147 -11.45 2.89 17.18
C THR A 147 -10.15 3.60 17.54
N LYS A 148 -10.07 4.93 17.33
CA LYS A 148 -8.83 5.71 17.35
C LYS A 148 -7.79 5.06 16.45
N GLY A 149 -8.17 4.75 15.21
CA GLY A 149 -7.46 3.89 14.28
C GLY A 149 -6.20 4.50 13.68
N SER A 150 -5.67 3.82 12.67
CA SER A 150 -4.46 4.24 11.95
C SER A 150 -4.67 4.21 10.45
N VAL A 151 -4.12 5.17 9.73
CA VAL A 151 -4.09 5.20 8.26
C VAL A 151 -2.64 5.14 7.80
N ILE A 152 -2.37 4.24 6.87
CA ILE A 152 -1.06 4.12 6.22
C ILE A 152 -1.28 4.23 4.71
N ASN A 153 -0.82 5.34 4.15
CA ASN A 153 -0.91 5.61 2.72
C ASN A 153 0.41 5.29 2.04
N PHE A 154 0.35 4.77 0.82
CA PHE A 154 1.53 4.44 0.04
C PHE A 154 1.81 5.54 -0.98
N ALA A 155 2.92 6.25 -0.78
CA ALA A 155 3.53 7.13 -1.76
C ALA A 155 4.72 6.42 -2.47
N SER A 156 5.68 7.15 -2.99
CA SER A 156 6.81 6.59 -3.73
C SER A 156 7.99 7.54 -3.77
N GLY A 157 9.19 6.99 -3.77
CA GLY A 157 10.40 7.72 -4.12
C GLY A 157 10.33 8.38 -5.50
N ALA A 158 9.52 7.85 -6.42
CA ALA A 158 9.33 8.46 -7.73
C ALA A 158 8.81 9.91 -7.68
N GLY A 159 7.91 10.21 -6.72
CA GLY A 159 7.45 11.58 -6.46
C GLY A 159 8.53 12.42 -5.80
N LEU A 160 9.25 11.85 -4.83
CA LEU A 160 10.28 12.54 -4.07
C LEU A 160 11.49 12.95 -4.93
N PHE A 161 11.85 12.14 -5.93
CA PHE A 161 13.08 12.31 -6.71
C PHE A 161 12.86 12.68 -8.18
N GLY A 162 11.62 12.70 -8.65
CA GLY A 162 11.29 13.04 -10.04
C GLY A 162 11.77 11.97 -11.03
N ASN A 163 11.39 10.72 -10.85
CA ASN A 163 11.81 9.62 -11.71
C ASN A 163 11.30 9.80 -13.13
N PHE A 164 12.20 9.61 -14.11
CA PHE A 164 11.90 9.71 -15.53
C PHE A 164 10.71 8.82 -15.93
N GLY A 165 9.81 9.35 -16.77
CA GLY A 165 8.69 8.60 -17.32
C GLY A 165 7.57 8.25 -16.31
N GLN A 166 7.48 8.96 -15.18
CA GLN A 166 6.50 8.70 -14.13
C GLN A 166 5.71 9.94 -13.69
N SER A 167 5.49 10.90 -14.58
CA SER A 167 4.89 12.21 -14.23
C SER A 167 3.51 12.08 -13.55
N ALA A 168 2.58 11.34 -14.14
CA ALA A 168 1.24 11.14 -13.57
C ALA A 168 1.27 10.37 -12.25
N TYR A 169 2.09 9.32 -12.18
CA TYR A 169 2.29 8.53 -10.97
C TYR A 169 2.87 9.39 -9.84
N ALA A 170 3.93 10.15 -10.13
CA ALA A 170 4.56 11.05 -9.17
C ALA A 170 3.58 12.13 -8.67
N ALA A 171 2.79 12.73 -9.57
CA ALA A 171 1.78 13.71 -9.19
C ALA A 171 0.75 13.12 -8.23
N ALA A 172 0.22 11.93 -8.51
CA ALA A 172 -0.71 11.25 -7.62
C ALA A 172 -0.08 10.93 -6.25
N LYS A 173 1.18 10.44 -6.23
CA LYS A 173 1.90 10.09 -5.00
C LYS A 173 2.23 11.31 -4.13
N GLU A 174 2.60 12.43 -4.72
CA GLU A 174 2.80 13.69 -3.99
C GLU A 174 1.46 14.28 -3.50
N GLY A 175 0.39 14.15 -4.27
CA GLY A 175 -0.97 14.51 -3.81
C GLY A 175 -1.38 13.70 -2.58
N ILE A 176 -1.13 12.40 -2.56
CA ILE A 176 -1.37 11.52 -1.40
C ILE A 176 -0.57 11.99 -0.18
N ARG A 177 0.71 12.35 -0.34
CA ARG A 177 1.53 12.86 0.77
C ARG A 177 0.99 14.18 1.32
N GLY A 178 0.61 15.13 0.44
CA GLY A 178 0.00 16.39 0.84
C GLY A 178 -1.28 16.18 1.64
N MET A 179 -2.20 15.39 1.10
CA MET A 179 -3.47 15.05 1.74
C MET A 179 -3.28 14.33 3.09
N SER A 180 -2.31 13.42 3.17
CA SER A 180 -2.04 12.69 4.41
C SER A 180 -1.59 13.60 5.56
N ARG A 181 -0.78 14.63 5.28
CA ARG A 181 -0.36 15.63 6.29
C ARG A 181 -1.53 16.44 6.80
N VAL A 182 -2.43 16.86 5.90
CA VAL A 182 -3.65 17.57 6.30
C VAL A 182 -4.53 16.68 7.17
N ALA A 183 -4.78 15.44 6.75
CA ALA A 183 -5.56 14.48 7.53
C ALA A 183 -4.94 14.18 8.90
N ALA A 184 -3.61 14.08 9.00
CA ALA A 184 -2.92 13.91 10.28
C ALA A 184 -3.20 15.07 11.27
N THR A 185 -3.27 16.30 10.74
CA THR A 185 -3.60 17.49 11.54
C THR A 185 -5.07 17.50 11.95
N GLU A 186 -5.99 17.27 11.00
CA GLU A 186 -7.43 17.34 11.23
C GLU A 186 -7.95 16.19 12.11
N TRP A 187 -7.41 14.98 11.97
CA TRP A 187 -7.87 13.76 12.64
C TRP A 187 -7.10 13.44 13.92
N GLY A 188 -6.01 14.18 14.18
CA GLY A 188 -5.25 14.06 15.43
C GLY A 188 -6.08 14.20 16.70
N PRO A 189 -6.99 15.21 16.81
CA PRO A 189 -7.90 15.36 17.96
C PRO A 189 -8.82 14.14 18.18
N ASP A 190 -9.12 13.38 17.14
CA ASP A 190 -9.92 12.15 17.22
C ASP A 190 -9.07 10.90 17.57
N GLY A 191 -7.77 11.08 17.78
CA GLY A 191 -6.84 10.01 18.11
C GLY A 191 -6.43 9.12 16.92
N ILE A 192 -6.67 9.57 15.68
CA ILE A 192 -6.26 8.87 14.46
C ILE A 192 -4.87 9.34 14.07
N ASN A 193 -3.95 8.41 13.82
CA ASN A 193 -2.66 8.75 13.19
C ASN A 193 -2.66 8.38 11.72
N VAL A 194 -2.06 9.27 10.90
CA VAL A 194 -1.99 9.12 9.45
C VAL A 194 -0.53 9.26 9.01
N ASN A 195 0.03 8.20 8.42
CA ASN A 195 1.42 8.20 7.96
C ASN A 195 1.53 7.71 6.51
N VAL A 196 2.65 8.00 5.89
CA VAL A 196 2.94 7.65 4.50
C VAL A 196 4.20 6.77 4.45
N ILE A 197 4.16 5.72 3.63
CA ILE A 197 5.31 4.87 3.32
C ILE A 197 5.70 5.03 1.84
N CYS A 198 7.00 5.15 1.58
CA CYS A 198 7.60 5.08 0.25
C CYS A 198 8.52 3.84 0.22
N PRO A 199 8.03 2.67 -0.23
CA PRO A 199 8.81 1.45 -0.20
C PRO A 199 9.52 1.15 -1.51
N ILE A 200 10.61 0.39 -1.42
CA ILE A 200 11.17 -0.41 -2.52
C ILE A 200 11.15 -1.87 -2.07
N ALA A 201 10.49 -2.74 -2.83
CA ALA A 201 10.34 -4.14 -2.47
C ALA A 201 10.60 -5.08 -3.65
N TRP A 202 11.10 -6.29 -3.36
CA TRP A 202 11.20 -7.37 -4.32
C TRP A 202 9.82 -7.96 -4.56
N THR A 203 9.32 -7.82 -5.78
CA THR A 203 7.97 -8.26 -6.13
C THR A 203 8.00 -9.27 -7.27
N ALA A 204 6.95 -10.08 -7.41
CA ALA A 204 6.82 -11.02 -8.51
C ALA A 204 6.88 -10.34 -9.89
N GLN A 205 6.40 -9.08 -9.98
CA GLN A 205 6.52 -8.30 -11.20
C GLN A 205 7.98 -7.93 -11.49
N LEU A 206 8.76 -7.55 -10.47
CA LEU A 206 10.17 -7.22 -10.62
C LEU A 206 10.99 -8.48 -10.94
N GLU A 207 10.68 -9.62 -10.29
CA GLU A 207 11.28 -10.91 -10.57
C GLU A 207 11.01 -11.36 -12.02
N GLN A 208 9.78 -11.15 -12.52
CA GLN A 208 9.44 -11.44 -13.91
C GLN A 208 10.16 -10.52 -14.89
N PHE A 209 10.32 -9.26 -14.55
CA PHE A 209 11.08 -8.30 -15.37
C PHE A 209 12.55 -8.70 -15.46
N GLU A 210 13.18 -9.07 -14.34
CA GLU A 210 14.56 -9.56 -14.33
C GLU A 210 14.73 -10.80 -15.23
N LYS A 211 13.82 -11.78 -15.09
CA LYS A 211 13.86 -13.01 -15.91
C LYS A 211 13.64 -12.78 -17.39
N ALA A 212 12.72 -11.87 -17.73
CA ALA A 212 12.37 -11.60 -19.14
C ALA A 212 13.39 -10.67 -19.84
N TYR A 213 14.00 -9.74 -19.09
CA TYR A 213 14.85 -8.69 -19.64
C TYR A 213 16.09 -8.42 -18.76
N PRO A 214 17.01 -9.40 -18.59
CA PRO A 214 18.10 -9.32 -17.63
C PRO A 214 19.05 -8.13 -17.87
N GLU A 215 19.36 -7.80 -19.12
CA GLU A 215 20.22 -6.66 -19.43
C GLU A 215 19.54 -5.31 -19.14
N ALA A 216 18.28 -5.18 -19.49
CA ALA A 216 17.50 -3.99 -19.15
C ALA A 216 17.33 -3.83 -17.64
N PHE A 217 17.13 -4.94 -16.91
CA PHE A 217 17.08 -4.94 -15.46
C PHE A 217 18.38 -4.42 -14.87
N LYS A 218 19.52 -4.97 -15.27
CA LYS A 218 20.84 -4.56 -14.79
C LYS A 218 21.16 -3.08 -15.03
N GLN A 219 20.67 -2.53 -16.15
CA GLN A 219 20.88 -1.12 -16.50
C GLN A 219 19.98 -0.16 -15.74
N ASN A 220 18.72 -0.56 -15.47
CA ASN A 220 17.68 0.36 -14.97
C ASN A 220 17.34 0.18 -13.50
N VAL A 221 17.63 -0.99 -12.93
CA VAL A 221 17.28 -1.31 -11.53
C VAL A 221 18.52 -1.15 -10.65
N LYS A 222 18.48 -0.11 -9.78
CA LYS A 222 19.57 0.16 -8.84
C LYS A 222 19.37 -0.62 -7.56
N MET A 223 20.39 -1.39 -7.17
CA MET A 223 20.39 -2.09 -5.89
C MET A 223 20.47 -1.09 -4.74
N PRO A 224 19.61 -1.21 -3.71
CA PRO A 224 19.76 -0.43 -2.49
C PRO A 224 21.09 -0.66 -1.78
N PRO A 225 21.60 0.31 -0.99
CA PRO A 225 22.82 0.15 -0.19
C PRO A 225 22.82 -1.05 0.75
N MET A 226 21.66 -1.49 1.24
CA MET A 226 21.54 -2.72 2.04
C MET A 226 21.75 -4.02 1.25
N GLY A 227 21.97 -3.94 -0.07
CA GLY A 227 22.29 -5.09 -0.93
C GLY A 227 21.11 -5.93 -1.37
N HIS A 228 19.89 -5.54 -1.03
CA HIS A 228 18.67 -6.23 -1.46
C HIS A 228 17.48 -5.27 -1.54
N TYR A 229 16.45 -5.67 -2.28
CA TYR A 229 15.13 -5.06 -2.26
C TYR A 229 14.33 -5.59 -1.08
N GLY A 230 13.57 -4.73 -0.41
CA GLY A 230 12.80 -5.10 0.78
C GLY A 230 11.87 -6.28 0.56
N ASP A 231 11.79 -7.17 1.54
CA ASP A 231 10.80 -8.25 1.55
C ASP A 231 9.41 -7.68 1.82
N PRO A 232 8.40 -7.97 0.96
CA PRO A 232 7.05 -7.43 1.10
C PRO A 232 6.39 -7.69 2.45
N GLU A 233 6.64 -8.84 3.07
CA GLU A 233 6.10 -9.18 4.38
C GLU A 233 7.00 -8.69 5.52
N LEU A 234 8.27 -9.10 5.52
CA LEU A 234 9.16 -8.97 6.67
C LEU A 234 9.70 -7.55 6.85
N GLU A 235 9.88 -6.80 5.76
CA GLU A 235 10.51 -5.47 5.81
C GLU A 235 9.54 -4.33 5.47
N ILE A 236 8.44 -4.61 4.76
CA ILE A 236 7.39 -3.62 4.52
C ILE A 236 6.15 -3.89 5.37
N GLY A 237 5.61 -5.10 5.33
CA GLY A 237 4.40 -5.48 6.07
C GLY A 237 4.57 -5.34 7.58
N ARG A 238 5.71 -5.76 8.12
CA ARG A 238 6.00 -5.63 9.56
C ARG A 238 6.11 -4.18 10.02
N VAL A 239 6.62 -3.27 9.19
CA VAL A 239 6.63 -1.84 9.50
C VAL A 239 5.20 -1.29 9.53
N CYS A 240 4.33 -1.68 8.57
CA CYS A 240 2.92 -1.30 8.59
C CYS A 240 2.20 -1.78 9.87
N VAL A 241 2.51 -2.99 10.33
CA VAL A 241 2.00 -3.53 11.59
C VAL A 241 2.42 -2.64 12.78
N GLN A 242 3.69 -2.26 12.85
CA GLN A 242 4.20 -1.40 13.92
C GLN A 242 3.57 0.01 13.89
N LEU A 243 3.40 0.62 12.72
CA LEU A 243 2.75 1.92 12.58
C LEU A 243 1.29 1.95 13.07
N ALA A 244 0.64 0.78 13.17
CA ALA A 244 -0.69 0.62 13.74
C ALA A 244 -0.67 0.18 15.23
N SER A 245 0.52 0.02 15.81
CA SER A 245 0.65 -0.36 17.22
C SER A 245 0.46 0.83 18.17
N PRO A 246 0.13 0.59 19.44
CA PRO A 246 0.07 1.65 20.45
C PRO A 246 1.37 2.41 20.61
N ASP A 247 2.53 1.76 20.39
CA ASP A 247 3.85 2.34 20.57
C ASP A 247 4.17 3.44 19.54
N PHE A 248 3.50 3.39 18.36
CA PHE A 248 3.67 4.36 17.28
C PHE A 248 2.52 5.38 17.18
N LYS A 249 1.61 5.42 18.16
CA LYS A 249 0.42 6.31 18.11
C LYS A 249 0.78 7.80 18.03
N TYR A 250 1.90 8.21 18.59
CA TYR A 250 2.34 9.61 18.54
C TYR A 250 3.02 9.98 17.21
N LEU A 251 3.34 8.99 16.36
CA LEU A 251 3.87 9.23 15.02
C LEU A 251 2.70 9.50 14.05
N SER A 252 2.56 10.73 13.58
CA SER A 252 1.51 11.14 12.65
C SER A 252 1.99 12.27 11.73
N GLY A 253 1.60 12.21 10.46
CA GLY A 253 1.99 13.17 9.42
C GLY A 253 3.33 12.88 8.74
N GLU A 254 4.00 11.79 9.11
CA GLU A 254 5.33 11.45 8.63
C GLU A 254 5.33 10.72 7.28
N THR A 255 6.43 10.90 6.54
CA THR A 255 6.75 10.11 5.36
C THR A 255 7.99 9.27 5.64
N LEU A 256 7.84 7.95 5.64
CA LEU A 256 8.90 7.00 5.90
C LEU A 256 9.34 6.34 4.58
N THR A 257 10.63 6.47 4.26
CA THR A 257 11.21 5.75 3.13
C THR A 257 11.72 4.38 3.59
N LEU A 258 11.16 3.31 3.02
CA LEU A 258 11.58 1.93 3.27
C LEU A 258 12.31 1.44 2.01
N GLU A 259 13.50 1.96 1.78
CA GLU A 259 14.23 1.85 0.51
C GLU A 259 15.68 1.34 0.70
N GLY A 260 15.96 0.69 1.82
CA GLY A 260 17.26 0.05 2.07
C GLY A 260 18.46 1.00 1.96
N GLY A 261 18.27 2.29 2.30
CA GLY A 261 19.32 3.32 2.27
C GLY A 261 19.32 4.21 1.03
N LEU A 262 18.47 3.99 0.03
CA LEU A 262 18.27 4.95 -1.07
C LEU A 262 17.65 6.25 -0.54
N GLY A 263 16.55 6.16 0.21
CA GLY A 263 15.94 7.25 0.98
C GLY A 263 15.87 8.59 0.26
N LEU A 264 15.85 9.67 1.03
CA LEU A 264 15.83 11.06 0.53
C LEU A 264 17.22 11.62 0.17
N ARG A 265 18.28 10.87 0.30
CA ARG A 265 19.63 11.33 0.00
C ARG A 265 20.00 10.94 -1.43
N PRO A 266 20.57 11.89 -2.21
CA PRO A 266 21.17 11.49 -3.49
C PRO A 266 22.25 10.45 -3.19
N TYR A 267 22.08 9.26 -3.74
CA TYR A 267 23.07 8.20 -3.64
C TYR A 267 24.32 8.63 -4.44
N VAL A 268 25.32 9.08 -3.73
CA VAL A 268 26.66 9.23 -4.30
C VAL A 268 27.32 7.86 -4.19
N GLN A 269 27.39 7.16 -5.32
CA GLN A 269 28.16 5.92 -5.40
C GLN A 269 29.60 6.28 -5.02
N GLN A 270 30.03 5.91 -3.81
CA GLN A 270 31.46 5.91 -3.50
C GLN A 270 32.06 4.84 -4.41
N GLN A 271 32.81 5.29 -5.41
CA GLN A 271 33.66 4.38 -6.15
C GLN A 271 34.69 3.80 -5.16
N PRO A 272 34.95 2.48 -5.21
CA PRO A 272 35.95 1.84 -4.36
C PRO A 272 37.34 2.39 -4.62
#